data_4d980f259a1643504cc49face86f8460
#
_entry.id   4d980f259a1643504cc49face86f8460
#
_cell.length_a   1.000
_cell.length_b   1.000
_cell.length_c   1.000
_cell.angle_alpha   90.00
_cell.angle_beta   90.00
_cell.angle_gamma   90.00
#
_symmetry.space_group_name_H-M   'P 1'
#
loop_
_entity.id
_entity.type
_entity.pdbx_description
1 polymer ?
#
loop_
_entity_poly.entity_id
_entity_poly.type
_entity_poly.pdbx_seq_one_letter_code
_entity_poly.pdbx_strand_id
1 'polypeptide(L)'
;LVSVAAYVYRAFTDRSASITGQLQGHERIVGDHWMVVRLSKGGNENHAVTAKPIPGGYHVEYNGESYDILSDWKLGESLFSGTCNGEEFTLQVERHKTKYSLFHWGTRADFMVMSARAAELLALMPEKPAPDLSKFLLSPMPGLLRDVAVKVGQDVKAGEKLAVIEAMKMEN
;
A
#
# COMPACT_ATOMS: atom_id res chain seq x y z
N LEU A 1 -3.87 3.86 -13.89
CA LEU A 1 -3.64 3.61 -12.45
C LEU A 1 -2.45 4.39 -11.90
N VAL A 2 -1.31 4.49 -12.63
CA VAL A 2 -0.13 5.27 -12.21
C VAL A 2 -0.50 6.75 -11.96
N SER A 3 -1.23 7.37 -12.88
CA SER A 3 -1.69 8.76 -12.78
C SER A 3 -2.62 8.98 -11.59
N VAL A 4 -3.52 8.04 -11.31
CA VAL A 4 -4.40 8.11 -10.12
C VAL A 4 -3.61 7.92 -8.82
N ALA A 5 -2.60 7.04 -8.79
CA ALA A 5 -1.72 6.93 -7.63
C ALA A 5 -0.98 8.23 -7.32
N ALA A 6 -0.52 8.94 -8.38
CA ALA A 6 0.06 10.27 -8.25
C ALA A 6 -0.95 11.30 -7.73
N TYR A 7 -2.18 11.30 -8.26
CA TYR A 7 -3.28 12.15 -7.79
C TYR A 7 -3.52 11.97 -6.29
N VAL A 8 -3.77 10.73 -5.87
CA VAL A 8 -4.10 10.41 -4.47
C VAL A 8 -2.98 10.83 -3.52
N TYR A 9 -1.73 10.57 -3.90
CA TYR A 9 -0.57 10.99 -3.11
C TYR A 9 -0.44 12.51 -3.05
N ARG A 10 -0.62 13.20 -4.19
CA ARG A 10 -0.54 14.66 -4.25
C ARG A 10 -1.65 15.32 -3.41
N ALA A 11 -2.89 14.85 -3.50
CA ALA A 11 -3.99 15.31 -2.69
C ALA A 11 -3.72 15.15 -1.18
N PHE A 12 -3.13 14.02 -0.78
CA PHE A 12 -2.71 13.80 0.60
C PHE A 12 -1.60 14.78 1.03
N THR A 13 -0.62 15.01 0.16
CA THR A 13 0.52 15.87 0.46
C THR A 13 0.09 17.35 0.55
N ASP A 14 -0.77 17.80 -0.37
CA ASP A 14 -1.32 19.16 -0.35
C ASP A 14 -2.19 19.38 0.89
N ARG A 15 -3.01 18.40 1.28
CA ARG A 15 -3.77 18.45 2.53
C ARG A 15 -2.84 18.53 3.74
N SER A 16 -1.77 17.77 3.76
CA SER A 16 -0.78 17.81 4.85
C SER A 16 -0.03 19.14 4.90
N ALA A 17 0.25 19.73 3.75
CA ALA A 17 0.91 21.03 3.65
C ALA A 17 0.00 22.20 4.05
N SER A 18 -1.34 22.06 3.85
CA SER A 18 -2.33 23.08 4.22
C SER A 18 -2.61 23.11 5.73
N ILE A 19 -2.17 22.12 6.50
CA ILE A 19 -2.26 22.14 7.96
C ILE A 19 -1.19 23.11 8.45
N THR A 20 -1.56 24.36 8.65
CA THR A 20 -0.66 25.38 9.17
C THR A 20 -0.31 25.05 10.62
N GLY A 21 0.99 24.88 10.87
CA GLY A 21 1.50 24.96 12.23
C GLY A 21 1.22 26.36 12.80
N GLN A 22 1.40 26.55 14.09
CA GLN A 22 1.15 27.81 14.77
C GLN A 22 2.14 28.95 14.39
N LEU A 23 3.07 28.70 13.46
CA LEU A 23 4.07 29.67 13.02
C LEU A 23 3.71 30.16 11.61
N GLN A 24 3.51 31.48 11.48
CA GLN A 24 3.30 32.12 10.18
C GLN A 24 4.58 32.02 9.32
N GLY A 25 4.42 31.84 8.02
CA GLY A 25 5.53 31.83 7.05
C GLY A 25 6.26 30.49 6.90
N HIS A 26 5.77 29.41 7.50
CA HIS A 26 6.32 28.06 7.34
C HIS A 26 5.41 27.17 6.48
N GLU A 27 4.84 27.71 5.42
CA GLU A 27 4.09 26.92 4.45
C GLU A 27 5.04 25.96 3.73
N ARG A 28 4.73 24.69 3.76
CA ARG A 28 5.49 23.67 3.06
C ARG A 28 5.16 23.72 1.57
N ILE A 29 6.13 24.11 0.75
CA ILE A 29 5.99 24.03 -0.70
C ILE A 29 6.01 22.55 -1.12
N VAL A 30 4.95 22.11 -1.78
CA VAL A 30 4.86 20.77 -2.33
C VAL A 30 5.38 20.80 -3.76
N GLY A 31 6.41 19.98 -4.04
CA GLY A 31 6.94 19.84 -5.39
C GLY A 31 5.97 19.11 -6.32
N ASP A 32 6.17 19.24 -7.62
CA ASP A 32 5.29 18.62 -8.64
C ASP A 32 5.84 17.29 -9.17
N HIS A 33 7.13 17.03 -8.98
CA HIS A 33 7.80 15.85 -9.53
C HIS A 33 7.89 14.72 -8.51
N TRP A 34 7.38 13.55 -8.90
CA TRP A 34 7.32 12.38 -8.05
C TRP A 34 7.73 11.12 -8.80
N MET A 35 8.12 10.11 -8.06
CA MET A 35 8.32 8.76 -8.56
C MET A 35 7.18 7.88 -8.04
N VAL A 36 6.38 7.34 -8.95
CA VAL A 36 5.40 6.30 -8.65
C VAL A 36 6.05 4.95 -8.86
N VAL A 37 6.20 4.19 -7.80
CA VAL A 37 6.80 2.86 -7.82
C VAL A 37 5.69 1.84 -7.76
N ARG A 38 5.49 1.09 -8.85
CA ARG A 38 4.60 -0.05 -8.88
C ARG A 38 5.30 -1.25 -8.26
N LEU A 39 4.69 -1.82 -7.24
CA LEU A 39 5.25 -2.97 -6.54
C LEU A 39 4.83 -4.27 -7.24
N SER A 40 5.80 -5.11 -7.62
CA SER A 40 5.55 -6.39 -8.26
C SER A 40 6.47 -7.47 -7.71
N LYS A 41 6.02 -8.73 -7.72
CA LYS A 41 6.84 -9.88 -7.31
C LYS A 41 8.07 -10.13 -8.20
N GLY A 42 8.06 -9.61 -9.42
CA GLY A 42 9.16 -9.74 -10.38
C GLY A 42 10.13 -8.57 -10.40
N GLY A 43 9.95 -7.60 -9.50
CA GLY A 43 10.71 -6.35 -9.44
C GLY A 43 9.79 -5.14 -9.50
N ASN A 44 10.26 -4.04 -8.91
CA ASN A 44 9.51 -2.80 -8.87
C ASN A 44 9.68 -2.02 -10.20
N GLU A 45 8.59 -1.43 -10.68
CA GLU A 45 8.60 -0.56 -11.85
C GLU A 45 8.52 0.90 -11.41
N ASN A 46 9.46 1.72 -11.84
CA ASN A 46 9.56 3.12 -11.49
C ASN A 46 9.01 4.00 -12.62
N HIS A 47 8.06 4.86 -12.29
CA HIS A 47 7.40 5.77 -13.21
C HIS A 47 7.60 7.20 -12.73
N ALA A 48 8.37 7.99 -13.49
CA ALA A 48 8.49 9.42 -13.23
C ALA A 48 7.19 10.12 -13.64
N VAL A 49 6.63 10.90 -12.74
CA VAL A 49 5.39 11.65 -12.98
C VAL A 49 5.52 13.09 -12.53
N THR A 50 4.81 13.97 -13.19
CA THR A 50 4.57 15.35 -12.76
C THR A 50 3.11 15.49 -12.42
N ALA A 51 2.78 16.00 -11.24
CA ALA A 51 1.41 16.22 -10.80
C ALA A 51 1.22 17.67 -10.34
N LYS A 52 0.50 18.46 -11.12
CA LYS A 52 0.23 19.88 -10.87
C LYS A 52 -1.23 20.09 -10.49
N PRO A 53 -1.55 20.91 -9.49
CA PRO A 53 -2.92 21.21 -9.15
C PRO A 53 -3.60 22.02 -10.28
N ILE A 54 -4.85 21.65 -10.59
CA ILE A 54 -5.74 22.39 -11.49
C ILE A 54 -7.10 22.54 -10.80
N PRO A 55 -7.98 23.42 -11.27
CA PRO A 55 -9.32 23.55 -10.72
C PRO A 55 -10.07 22.22 -10.72
N GLY A 56 -10.44 21.71 -9.54
CA GLY A 56 -11.18 20.46 -9.36
C GLY A 56 -10.35 19.17 -9.43
N GLY A 57 -9.01 19.27 -9.50
CA GLY A 57 -8.19 18.05 -9.57
C GLY A 57 -6.69 18.28 -9.80
N TYR A 58 -6.08 17.39 -10.57
CA TYR A 58 -4.67 17.46 -10.91
C TYR A 58 -4.40 17.10 -12.38
N HIS A 59 -3.50 17.88 -12.98
CA HIS A 59 -2.88 17.57 -14.25
C HIS A 59 -1.68 16.66 -14.00
N VAL A 60 -1.69 15.46 -14.56
CA VAL A 60 -0.64 14.48 -14.38
C VAL A 60 0.01 14.15 -15.71
N GLU A 61 1.31 14.40 -15.81
CA GLU A 61 2.13 14.00 -16.97
C GLU A 61 2.86 12.70 -16.63
N TYR A 62 2.72 11.70 -17.50
CA TYR A 62 3.31 10.41 -17.33
C TYR A 62 3.61 9.77 -18.69
N ASN A 63 4.84 9.31 -18.89
CA ASN A 63 5.28 8.61 -20.09
C ASN A 63 5.02 9.36 -21.42
N GLY A 64 5.11 10.70 -21.37
CA GLY A 64 4.86 11.57 -22.54
C GLY A 64 3.38 11.86 -22.83
N GLU A 65 2.48 11.33 -22.02
CA GLU A 65 1.04 11.57 -22.09
C GLU A 65 0.59 12.46 -20.93
N SER A 66 -0.52 13.18 -21.15
CA SER A 66 -1.12 14.09 -20.17
C SER A 66 -2.50 13.60 -19.76
N TYR A 67 -2.77 13.66 -18.47
CA TYR A 67 -4.02 13.20 -17.86
C TYR A 67 -4.58 14.32 -16.96
N ASP A 68 -5.70 14.91 -17.36
CA ASP A 68 -6.48 15.81 -16.52
C ASP A 68 -7.46 14.98 -15.70
N ILE A 69 -7.17 14.80 -14.43
CA ILE A 69 -7.99 14.01 -13.52
C ILE A 69 -8.76 14.97 -12.62
N LEU A 70 -10.08 14.97 -12.76
CA LEU A 70 -10.99 15.77 -11.96
C LEU A 70 -11.81 14.85 -11.05
N SER A 71 -11.92 15.22 -9.77
CA SER A 71 -12.65 14.42 -8.78
C SER A 71 -12.98 15.27 -7.56
N ASP A 72 -14.12 15.03 -6.96
CA ASP A 72 -14.52 15.54 -5.64
C ASP A 72 -14.17 14.56 -4.49
N TRP A 73 -13.40 13.54 -4.80
CA TRP A 73 -12.95 12.50 -3.85
C TRP A 73 -12.26 13.12 -2.63
N LYS A 74 -12.64 12.64 -1.46
CA LYS A 74 -12.06 13.07 -0.18
C LYS A 74 -11.14 12.02 0.39
N LEU A 75 -10.08 12.49 1.03
CA LEU A 75 -9.11 11.61 1.69
C LEU A 75 -9.78 10.72 2.74
N GLY A 76 -9.62 9.41 2.56
CA GLY A 76 -10.20 8.38 3.43
C GLY A 76 -11.41 7.66 2.81
N GLU A 77 -11.99 8.18 1.75
CA GLU A 77 -13.01 7.45 0.99
C GLU A 77 -12.35 6.32 0.22
N SER A 78 -12.94 5.13 0.29
CA SER A 78 -12.43 3.94 -0.40
C SER A 78 -12.77 3.92 -1.88
N LEU A 79 -13.80 4.65 -2.30
CA LEU A 79 -14.22 4.74 -3.70
C LEU A 79 -13.79 6.07 -4.29
N PHE A 80 -12.95 6.02 -5.32
CA PHE A 80 -12.49 7.17 -6.09
C PHE A 80 -13.27 7.20 -7.39
N SER A 81 -14.11 8.21 -7.56
CA SER A 81 -14.85 8.48 -8.81
C SER A 81 -14.45 9.83 -9.36
N GLY A 82 -14.35 9.93 -10.67
CA GLY A 82 -13.96 11.17 -11.33
C GLY A 82 -13.91 11.02 -12.84
N THR A 83 -13.33 12.01 -13.50
CA THR A 83 -13.06 11.98 -14.94
C THR A 83 -11.56 12.03 -15.21
N CYS A 84 -11.15 11.35 -16.25
CA CYS A 84 -9.79 11.39 -16.80
C CYS A 84 -9.89 11.81 -18.26
N ASN A 85 -9.40 12.99 -18.61
CA ASN A 85 -9.54 13.59 -19.93
C ASN A 85 -11.01 13.62 -20.43
N GLY A 86 -11.96 13.80 -19.50
CA GLY A 86 -13.40 13.85 -19.79
C GLY A 86 -14.12 12.50 -19.76
N GLU A 87 -13.42 11.37 -19.66
CA GLU A 87 -14.00 10.04 -19.51
C GLU A 87 -14.21 9.68 -18.04
N GLU A 88 -15.41 9.25 -17.68
CA GLU A 88 -15.75 8.85 -16.32
C GLU A 88 -15.08 7.52 -15.96
N PHE A 89 -14.57 7.44 -14.73
CA PHE A 89 -14.05 6.20 -14.17
C PHE A 89 -14.29 6.13 -12.66
N THR A 90 -14.32 4.90 -12.16
CA THR A 90 -14.39 4.62 -10.73
C THR A 90 -13.44 3.49 -10.38
N LEU A 91 -12.72 3.65 -9.29
CA LEU A 91 -11.83 2.62 -8.76
C LEU A 91 -11.83 2.64 -7.23
N GLN A 92 -11.41 1.54 -6.63
CA GLN A 92 -11.23 1.47 -5.19
C GLN A 92 -9.80 1.86 -4.82
N VAL A 93 -9.68 2.66 -3.77
CA VAL A 93 -8.40 3.12 -3.20
C VAL A 93 -8.28 2.63 -1.77
N GLU A 94 -7.24 1.89 -1.48
CA GLU A 94 -6.87 1.52 -0.11
C GLU A 94 -5.48 2.06 0.21
N ARG A 95 -5.33 2.64 1.39
CA ARG A 95 -4.05 3.14 1.87
C ARG A 95 -3.57 2.33 3.06
N HIS A 96 -2.39 1.74 2.92
CA HIS A 96 -1.71 0.99 3.96
C HIS A 96 -0.36 1.65 4.27
N LYS A 97 -0.33 2.57 5.24
CA LYS A 97 0.87 3.36 5.58
C LYS A 97 1.38 4.18 4.38
N THR A 98 2.46 3.72 3.75
CA THR A 98 3.09 4.36 2.58
C THR A 98 2.67 3.74 1.25
N LYS A 99 1.87 2.67 1.27
CA LYS A 99 1.40 1.97 0.08
C LYS A 99 -0.03 2.36 -0.26
N TYR A 100 -0.32 2.41 -1.54
CA TYR A 100 -1.65 2.58 -2.11
C TYR A 100 -1.99 1.35 -2.94
N SER A 101 -3.08 0.66 -2.61
CA SER A 101 -3.63 -0.42 -3.42
C SER A 101 -4.81 0.14 -4.21
N LEU A 102 -4.72 0.08 -5.53
CA LEU A 102 -5.76 0.52 -6.45
C LEU A 102 -6.39 -0.70 -7.11
N PHE A 103 -7.73 -0.74 -7.12
CA PHE A 103 -8.49 -1.83 -7.72
C PHE A 103 -9.40 -1.26 -8.81
N HIS A 104 -9.24 -1.77 -10.02
CA HIS A 104 -10.00 -1.35 -11.18
C HIS A 104 -10.24 -2.54 -12.11
N TRP A 105 -11.51 -2.83 -12.43
CA TRP A 105 -11.94 -3.95 -13.28
C TRP A 105 -11.26 -5.28 -12.96
N GLY A 106 -11.27 -5.66 -11.67
CA GLY A 106 -10.68 -6.91 -11.21
C GLY A 106 -9.13 -6.92 -11.15
N THR A 107 -8.49 -5.85 -11.59
CA THR A 107 -7.03 -5.69 -11.47
C THR A 107 -6.69 -4.96 -10.17
N ARG A 108 -5.78 -5.54 -9.40
CA ARG A 108 -5.13 -4.88 -8.26
C ARG A 108 -3.72 -4.47 -8.63
N ALA A 109 -3.37 -3.24 -8.29
CA ALA A 109 -2.01 -2.75 -8.40
C ALA A 109 -1.61 -2.01 -7.11
N ASP A 110 -0.44 -2.32 -6.60
CA ASP A 110 0.11 -1.73 -5.38
C ASP A 110 1.20 -0.72 -5.76
N PHE A 111 1.10 0.49 -5.21
CA PHE A 111 1.99 1.60 -5.52
C PHE A 111 2.59 2.20 -4.25
N MET A 112 3.78 2.75 -4.39
CA MET A 112 4.36 3.73 -3.48
C MET A 112 4.68 4.99 -4.28
N VAL A 113 4.40 6.16 -3.72
CA VAL A 113 4.75 7.43 -4.35
C VAL A 113 5.74 8.16 -3.44
N MET A 114 6.83 8.63 -4.02
CA MET A 114 7.93 9.19 -3.28
C MET A 114 8.78 10.13 -4.13
N SER A 115 9.78 10.78 -3.55
CA SER A 115 10.78 11.53 -4.31
C SER A 115 11.69 10.59 -5.12
N ALA A 116 12.30 11.08 -6.21
CA ALA A 116 13.26 10.31 -7.02
C ALA A 116 14.39 9.73 -6.15
N ARG A 117 14.92 10.52 -5.22
CA ARG A 117 15.96 10.06 -4.30
C ARG A 117 15.51 8.93 -3.39
N ALA A 118 14.27 8.98 -2.90
CA ALA A 118 13.73 7.90 -2.07
C ALA A 118 13.54 6.61 -2.88
N ALA A 119 13.16 6.72 -4.16
CA ALA A 119 13.04 5.55 -5.04
C ALA A 119 14.40 4.90 -5.33
N GLU A 120 15.46 5.69 -5.54
CA GLU A 120 16.82 5.17 -5.65
C GLU A 120 17.24 4.39 -4.40
N LEU A 121 16.97 4.94 -3.22
CA LEU A 121 17.29 4.27 -1.96
C LEU A 121 16.44 3.00 -1.73
N LEU A 122 15.17 3.03 -2.15
CA LEU A 122 14.30 1.86 -2.10
C LEU A 122 14.85 0.71 -2.95
N ALA A 123 15.42 1.02 -4.13
CA ALA A 123 16.03 0.01 -4.99
C ALA A 123 17.25 -0.68 -4.37
N LEU A 124 17.93 -0.02 -3.43
CA LEU A 124 19.06 -0.58 -2.69
C LEU A 124 18.64 -1.41 -1.47
N MET A 125 17.37 -1.33 -1.07
CA MET A 125 16.88 -2.09 0.09
C MET A 125 16.74 -3.56 -0.29
N PRO A 126 17.35 -4.48 0.51
CA PRO A 126 17.18 -5.90 0.28
C PRO A 126 15.71 -6.31 0.51
N GLU A 127 15.19 -7.17 -0.35
CA GLU A 127 13.89 -7.79 -0.11
C GLU A 127 13.98 -8.61 1.19
N LYS A 128 13.06 -8.32 2.12
CA LYS A 128 12.95 -9.12 3.35
C LYS A 128 12.26 -10.44 3.00
N PRO A 129 12.95 -11.57 3.02
CA PRO A 129 12.31 -12.86 2.77
C PRO A 129 11.23 -13.10 3.83
N ALA A 130 10.14 -13.74 3.43
CA ALA A 130 9.14 -14.19 4.39
C ALA A 130 9.83 -15.09 5.43
N PRO A 131 9.47 -14.98 6.73
CA PRO A 131 10.03 -15.86 7.75
C PRO A 131 9.74 -17.31 7.38
N ASP A 132 10.77 -18.15 7.42
CA ASP A 132 10.59 -19.59 7.22
C ASP A 132 9.85 -20.18 8.43
N LEU A 133 8.56 -20.44 8.22
CA LEU A 133 7.68 -21.01 9.25
C LEU A 133 7.65 -22.54 9.17
N SER A 134 8.39 -23.19 8.27
CA SER A 134 8.38 -24.65 8.10
C SER A 134 8.89 -25.42 9.33
N LYS A 135 9.65 -24.74 10.18
CA LYS A 135 10.20 -25.29 11.44
C LYS A 135 9.32 -25.04 12.66
N PHE A 136 8.18 -24.39 12.48
CA PHE A 136 7.28 -24.04 13.57
C PHE A 136 5.93 -24.72 13.40
N LEU A 137 5.44 -25.30 14.48
CA LEU A 137 4.04 -25.70 14.57
C LEU A 137 3.22 -24.48 14.95
N LEU A 138 2.44 -23.97 13.99
CA LEU A 138 1.57 -22.80 14.23
C LEU A 138 0.21 -23.25 14.71
N SER A 139 -0.31 -22.54 15.72
CA SER A 139 -1.69 -22.72 16.14
C SER A 139 -2.65 -22.32 15.03
N PRO A 140 -3.65 -23.15 14.67
CA PRO A 140 -4.67 -22.81 13.66
C PRO A 140 -5.66 -21.74 14.16
N MET A 141 -5.73 -21.51 15.47
CA MET A 141 -6.65 -20.56 16.08
C MET A 141 -6.09 -19.99 17.38
N PRO A 142 -6.51 -18.79 17.80
CA PRO A 142 -6.17 -18.27 19.12
C PRO A 142 -6.85 -19.12 20.22
N GLY A 143 -6.06 -19.54 21.22
CA GLY A 143 -6.59 -20.38 22.30
C GLY A 143 -5.55 -20.62 23.39
N LEU A 144 -5.94 -21.37 24.42
CA LEU A 144 -5.08 -21.80 25.51
C LEU A 144 -4.38 -23.09 25.13
N LEU A 145 -3.04 -23.11 25.20
CA LEU A 145 -2.28 -24.34 25.07
C LEU A 145 -2.49 -25.19 26.32
N ARG A 146 -3.25 -26.29 26.17
CA ARG A 146 -3.62 -27.22 27.25
C ARG A 146 -2.55 -28.22 27.55
N ASP A 147 -1.97 -28.80 26.50
CA ASP A 147 -1.06 -29.91 26.62
C ASP A 147 -0.03 -29.91 25.48
N VAL A 148 1.18 -30.35 25.76
CA VAL A 148 2.23 -30.61 24.79
C VAL A 148 2.64 -32.08 24.92
N ALA A 149 2.22 -32.91 23.95
CA ALA A 149 2.36 -34.36 23.99
C ALA A 149 3.75 -34.87 23.59
N VAL A 150 4.68 -33.98 23.20
CA VAL A 150 6.02 -34.34 22.68
C VAL A 150 7.14 -33.74 23.52
N LYS A 151 8.31 -34.35 23.46
CA LYS A 151 9.54 -33.92 24.15
C LYS A 151 10.61 -33.52 23.14
N VAL A 152 11.54 -32.68 23.58
CA VAL A 152 12.70 -32.29 22.76
C VAL A 152 13.53 -33.52 22.39
N GLY A 153 13.82 -33.68 21.07
CA GLY A 153 14.58 -34.83 20.53
C GLY A 153 13.71 -36.03 20.20
N GLN A 154 12.40 -35.98 20.37
CA GLN A 154 11.49 -37.06 19.99
C GLN A 154 11.22 -37.03 18.47
N ASP A 155 11.31 -38.19 17.83
CA ASP A 155 10.84 -38.38 16.45
C ASP A 155 9.32 -38.43 16.42
N VAL A 156 8.72 -37.68 15.50
CA VAL A 156 7.25 -37.56 15.34
C VAL A 156 6.82 -38.03 13.96
N LYS A 157 5.66 -38.65 13.86
CA LYS A 157 5.10 -39.14 12.60
C LYS A 157 3.93 -38.24 12.13
N ALA A 158 3.67 -38.28 10.84
CA ALA A 158 2.53 -37.58 10.29
C ALA A 158 1.21 -38.12 10.93
N GLY A 159 0.36 -37.22 11.42
CA GLY A 159 -0.89 -37.54 12.12
C GLY A 159 -0.73 -37.79 13.62
N GLU A 160 0.46 -37.70 14.18
CA GLU A 160 0.69 -37.82 15.62
C GLU A 160 0.26 -36.54 16.36
N LYS A 161 -0.34 -36.69 17.54
CA LYS A 161 -0.76 -35.60 18.39
C LYS A 161 0.47 -34.91 18.98
N LEU A 162 0.68 -33.64 18.65
CA LEU A 162 1.83 -32.86 19.12
C LEU A 162 1.47 -31.91 20.27
N ALA A 163 0.31 -31.26 20.16
CA ALA A 163 -0.18 -30.32 21.15
C ALA A 163 -1.71 -30.29 21.14
N VAL A 164 -2.30 -29.79 22.20
CA VAL A 164 -3.76 -29.57 22.33
C VAL A 164 -4.00 -28.13 22.67
N ILE A 165 -4.86 -27.49 21.87
CA ILE A 165 -5.30 -26.12 22.08
C ILE A 165 -6.79 -26.13 22.41
N GLU A 166 -7.16 -25.46 23.48
CA GLU A 166 -8.54 -25.17 23.83
C GLU A 166 -8.93 -23.79 23.32
N ALA A 167 -9.91 -23.74 22.45
CA ALA A 167 -10.48 -22.51 21.96
C ALA A 167 -12.00 -22.58 22.01
N MET A 168 -12.66 -21.55 22.51
CA MET A 168 -14.13 -21.44 22.57
C MET A 168 -14.83 -22.68 23.19
N LYS A 169 -14.25 -23.28 24.26
CA LYS A 169 -14.71 -24.51 24.93
C LYS A 169 -14.63 -25.78 24.08
N MET A 170 -13.88 -25.76 22.98
CA MET A 170 -13.59 -26.97 22.19
C MET A 170 -12.07 -27.24 22.23
N GLU A 171 -11.71 -28.51 22.27
CA GLU A 171 -10.32 -28.98 22.19
C GLU A 171 -9.99 -29.39 20.75
N ASN A 172 -8.84 -28.95 20.24
CA ASN A 172 -8.25 -29.30 18.95
C ASN A 172 -6.82 -29.74 19.09
#